data_ef43df6e7403a69460ae0d11c29ae021
#
_entry.id   ef43df6e7403a69460ae0d11c29ae021
#
_cell.length_a   1.000
_cell.length_b   1.000
_cell.length_c   1.000
_cell.angle_alpha   90.00
_cell.angle_beta   90.00
_cell.angle_gamma   90.00
#
_symmetry.space_group_name_H-M   'P 1'
#
loop_
_entity.id
_entity.type
_entity.pdbx_description
1 polymer ?
#
loop_
_entity_poly.entity_id
_entity_poly.type
_entity_poly.pdbx_seq_one_letter_code
_entity_poly.pdbx_strand_id
1 'polypeptide(L)'
;MPQALPDDLLEEVFLRLPPGEPEHLLRASLASKLWLGHLSGAPFRRRYGDRHGAPPMLGFLYSWPEYAGPEDEEHKPHFVSTTKFAPRVPDDEWSDLAYAAWDCRHGLVLLGDRSRSPVGFVVWDPMTGCRWELDVPTGYMPTKQRGAAAVLCAVAGCDHRACHEGCFRVVFISLDPKNGVGVARAGIFSMEKGAVSKPCSPLHLADGATIDQMPSVLVQDALHFMVRRPQAYVALAILKYDLGSDSLSLIDMPSGVSATIGSTIIMAMQDGSLGIAGMANTDKFILHLWSKQMGSDGVEAWTHRRAVDLKAFLPIQNTKKRVIRLIGSVEGSDIIFVTTDLGIYEINLKSLEWKKLLKRERFRALIPYMRFFNPQERVSTSDAAQ
;
A
#
# COMPACT_ATOMS: atom_id res chain seq x y z
N MET A 1 -30.59 40.01 10.25
CA MET A 1 -30.03 38.84 9.48
C MET A 1 -28.65 38.58 10.02
N PRO A 2 -28.28 37.37 10.43
CA PRO A 2 -26.90 37.11 10.80
C PRO A 2 -26.03 37.39 9.57
N GLN A 3 -24.99 38.17 9.77
CA GLN A 3 -24.05 38.54 8.73
C GLN A 3 -23.28 37.26 8.34
N ALA A 4 -23.27 36.92 7.04
CA ALA A 4 -22.52 35.76 6.55
C ALA A 4 -21.02 35.95 6.90
N LEU A 5 -20.37 34.89 7.34
CA LEU A 5 -18.91 34.91 7.54
C LEU A 5 -18.23 35.27 6.21
N PRO A 6 -17.20 36.11 6.22
CA PRO A 6 -16.34 36.33 5.08
C PRO A 6 -15.72 35.02 4.59
N ASP A 7 -15.55 34.86 3.28
CA ASP A 7 -15.07 33.61 2.65
C ASP A 7 -13.70 33.16 3.20
N ASP A 8 -12.80 34.11 3.50
CA ASP A 8 -11.47 33.83 4.08
C ASP A 8 -11.56 33.21 5.47
N LEU A 9 -12.49 33.68 6.31
CA LEU A 9 -12.70 33.11 7.63
C LEU A 9 -13.37 31.76 7.56
N LEU A 10 -14.26 31.57 6.60
CA LEU A 10 -14.91 30.29 6.36
C LEU A 10 -13.90 29.23 5.92
N GLU A 11 -13.00 29.58 4.99
CA GLU A 11 -11.93 28.68 4.55
C GLU A 11 -11.00 28.31 5.72
N GLU A 12 -10.65 29.28 6.57
CA GLU A 12 -9.82 29.01 7.74
C GLU A 12 -10.50 28.05 8.75
N VAL A 13 -11.82 28.09 8.88
CA VAL A 13 -12.57 27.12 9.68
C VAL A 13 -12.47 25.73 9.05
N PHE A 14 -12.66 25.61 7.74
CA PHE A 14 -12.56 24.32 7.05
C PHE A 14 -11.14 23.73 7.11
N LEU A 15 -10.11 24.54 7.01
CA LEU A 15 -8.72 24.11 7.13
C LEU A 15 -8.39 23.53 8.52
N ARG A 16 -9.19 23.80 9.54
CA ARG A 16 -9.00 23.27 10.91
C ARG A 16 -9.75 21.98 11.16
N LEU A 17 -10.62 21.56 10.24
CA LEU A 17 -11.36 20.31 10.41
C LEU A 17 -10.38 19.13 10.40
N PRO A 18 -10.54 18.16 11.31
CA PRO A 18 -9.61 17.05 11.42
C PRO A 18 -9.71 16.10 10.19
N PRO A 19 -8.59 15.76 9.55
CA PRO A 19 -8.61 14.92 8.34
C PRO A 19 -9.03 13.48 8.62
N GLY A 20 -8.88 13.01 9.85
CA GLY A 20 -9.35 11.69 10.27
C GLY A 20 -10.87 11.58 10.44
N GLU A 21 -11.60 12.69 10.35
CA GLU A 21 -13.06 12.76 10.46
C GLU A 21 -13.67 13.34 9.17
N PRO A 22 -13.63 12.60 8.05
CA PRO A 22 -14.03 13.09 6.72
C PRO A 22 -15.49 13.55 6.65
N GLU A 23 -16.34 13.10 7.57
CA GLU A 23 -17.73 13.50 7.67
C GLU A 23 -17.94 15.00 7.92
N HIS A 24 -16.98 15.69 8.51
CA HIS A 24 -17.09 17.15 8.74
C HIS A 24 -16.98 17.90 7.42
N LEU A 25 -16.00 17.56 6.59
CA LEU A 25 -15.86 18.13 5.23
C LEU A 25 -17.05 17.73 4.34
N LEU A 26 -17.53 16.49 4.46
CA LEU A 26 -18.70 16.03 3.72
C LEU A 26 -19.95 16.85 4.10
N ARG A 27 -20.22 17.03 5.38
CA ARG A 27 -21.37 17.84 5.85
C ARG A 27 -21.27 19.28 5.38
N ALA A 28 -20.08 19.88 5.47
CA ALA A 28 -19.84 21.22 4.98
C ALA A 28 -20.13 21.33 3.47
N SER A 29 -19.65 20.39 2.67
CA SER A 29 -19.89 20.37 1.22
C SER A 29 -21.35 20.20 0.83
N LEU A 30 -22.13 19.51 1.66
CA LEU A 30 -23.58 19.31 1.43
C LEU A 30 -24.42 20.51 1.88
N ALA A 31 -23.90 21.38 2.74
CA ALA A 31 -24.63 22.53 3.28
C ALA A 31 -24.82 23.64 2.24
N SER A 32 -23.90 23.81 1.29
CA SER A 32 -23.94 24.87 0.30
C SER A 32 -23.13 24.52 -0.95
N LYS A 33 -23.66 24.83 -2.14
CA LYS A 33 -22.91 24.71 -3.41
C LYS A 33 -21.66 25.59 -3.42
N LEU A 34 -21.72 26.77 -2.80
CA LEU A 34 -20.54 27.65 -2.65
C LEU A 34 -19.44 26.94 -1.84
N TRP A 35 -19.82 26.34 -0.73
CA TRP A 35 -18.85 25.61 0.14
C TRP A 35 -18.29 24.37 -0.59
N LEU A 36 -19.13 23.65 -1.31
CA LEU A 36 -18.65 22.54 -2.14
C LEU A 36 -17.60 23.03 -3.14
N GLY A 37 -17.85 24.12 -3.86
CA GLY A 37 -16.90 24.71 -4.81
C GLY A 37 -15.56 25.09 -4.15
N HIS A 38 -15.60 25.69 -2.95
CA HIS A 38 -14.38 25.99 -2.19
C HIS A 38 -13.62 24.73 -1.75
N LEU A 39 -14.32 23.78 -1.15
CA LEU A 39 -13.72 22.55 -0.59
C LEU A 39 -13.18 21.60 -1.67
N SER A 40 -13.78 21.57 -2.84
CA SER A 40 -13.31 20.76 -3.99
C SER A 40 -12.20 21.44 -4.79
N GLY A 41 -11.92 22.72 -4.55
CA GLY A 41 -10.91 23.49 -5.27
C GLY A 41 -9.47 23.03 -4.98
N ALA A 42 -8.61 23.04 -6.01
CA ALA A 42 -7.19 22.71 -5.86
C ALA A 42 -6.44 23.58 -4.83
N PRO A 43 -6.71 24.91 -4.72
CA PRO A 43 -6.07 25.76 -3.70
C PRO A 43 -6.37 25.31 -2.27
N PHE A 44 -7.65 25.01 -1.96
CA PHE A 44 -8.04 24.53 -0.64
C PHE A 44 -7.35 23.20 -0.33
N ARG A 45 -7.38 22.24 -1.26
CA ARG A 45 -6.77 20.93 -1.08
C ARG A 45 -5.27 21.01 -0.76
N ARG A 46 -4.54 21.89 -1.49
CA ARG A 46 -3.12 22.15 -1.20
C ARG A 46 -2.92 22.67 0.20
N ARG A 47 -3.62 23.74 0.59
CA ARG A 47 -3.53 24.35 1.93
C ARG A 47 -3.92 23.37 3.03
N TYR A 48 -4.94 22.55 2.79
CA TYR A 48 -5.36 21.50 3.72
C TYR A 48 -4.28 20.44 3.92
N GLY A 49 -3.68 19.97 2.83
CA GLY A 49 -2.54 19.04 2.86
C GLY A 49 -1.31 19.65 3.55
N ASP A 50 -0.97 20.90 3.26
CA ASP A 50 0.17 21.61 3.88
C ASP A 50 -0.03 21.76 5.39
N ARG A 51 -1.27 22.05 5.83
CA ARG A 51 -1.59 22.19 7.24
C ARG A 51 -1.53 20.88 8.02
N HIS A 52 -2.04 19.81 7.45
CA HIS A 52 -2.19 18.52 8.14
C HIS A 52 -1.04 17.54 7.88
N GLY A 53 -0.20 17.80 6.89
CA GLY A 53 0.97 16.99 6.56
C GLY A 53 0.58 15.69 5.85
N ALA A 54 0.69 14.55 6.52
CA ALA A 54 0.35 13.25 5.92
C ALA A 54 -1.17 13.01 5.88
N PRO A 55 -1.69 12.37 4.81
CA PRO A 55 -3.10 11.99 4.76
C PRO A 55 -3.44 10.94 5.84
N PRO A 56 -4.66 10.98 6.39
CA PRO A 56 -5.11 9.99 7.35
C PRO A 56 -5.37 8.63 6.70
N MET A 57 -5.32 7.57 7.49
CA MET A 57 -5.82 6.27 7.09
C MET A 57 -7.35 6.26 7.18
N LEU A 58 -8.04 6.35 6.04
CA LEU A 58 -9.50 6.29 5.97
C LEU A 58 -10.04 4.86 6.12
N GLY A 59 -9.21 3.88 5.79
CA GLY A 59 -9.49 2.46 5.88
C GLY A 59 -8.30 1.64 5.40
N PHE A 60 -8.51 0.36 5.21
CA PHE A 60 -7.52 -0.55 4.65
C PHE A 60 -8.17 -1.70 3.89
N LEU A 61 -7.40 -2.28 2.99
CA LEU A 61 -7.72 -3.54 2.35
C LEU A 61 -6.80 -4.63 2.91
N TYR A 62 -7.18 -5.88 2.70
CA TYR A 62 -6.33 -6.99 3.11
C TYR A 62 -6.24 -8.06 2.04
N SER A 63 -5.15 -8.80 2.04
CA SER A 63 -4.97 -9.98 1.21
C SER A 63 -5.12 -11.24 2.06
N TRP A 64 -5.76 -12.26 1.48
CA TRP A 64 -5.93 -13.57 2.10
C TRP A 64 -4.64 -14.40 2.06
N PRO A 65 -4.44 -15.32 3.02
CA PRO A 65 -3.36 -16.29 2.94
C PRO A 65 -3.53 -17.22 1.73
N GLU A 66 -2.43 -17.76 1.21
CA GLU A 66 -2.38 -18.66 0.04
C GLU A 66 -3.21 -19.95 0.20
N TYR A 67 -3.59 -20.29 1.42
CA TYR A 67 -4.30 -21.51 1.80
C TYR A 67 -5.70 -21.22 2.39
N ALA A 68 -6.36 -20.16 1.95
CA ALA A 68 -7.77 -20.00 2.22
C ALA A 68 -8.50 -21.16 1.53
N GLY A 69 -9.20 -21.99 2.30
CA GLY A 69 -9.99 -23.10 1.75
C GLY A 69 -11.16 -22.57 0.93
N PRO A 70 -11.81 -23.41 0.10
CA PRO A 70 -12.97 -23.01 -0.69
C PRO A 70 -14.15 -22.52 0.13
N GLU A 71 -14.18 -22.77 1.44
CA GLU A 71 -15.20 -22.27 2.35
C GLU A 71 -14.96 -20.83 2.86
N ASP A 72 -13.77 -20.27 2.66
CA ASP A 72 -13.42 -18.89 3.02
C ASP A 72 -13.64 -17.89 1.85
N GLU A 73 -14.35 -18.31 0.81
CA GLU A 73 -14.55 -17.58 -0.45
C GLU A 73 -15.67 -16.52 -0.37
N GLU A 74 -15.53 -15.51 0.47
CA GLU A 74 -16.16 -14.23 0.17
C GLU A 74 -15.25 -13.46 -0.82
N HIS A 75 -15.65 -13.44 -2.08
CA HIS A 75 -14.84 -13.00 -3.23
C HIS A 75 -14.76 -11.47 -3.42
N LYS A 76 -15.19 -10.68 -2.44
CA LYS A 76 -15.20 -9.21 -2.54
C LYS A 76 -13.90 -8.60 -2.01
N PRO A 77 -13.40 -7.53 -2.63
CA PRO A 77 -12.32 -6.76 -2.02
C PRO A 77 -12.85 -6.14 -0.72
N HIS A 78 -12.41 -6.68 0.42
CA HIS A 78 -12.86 -6.21 1.71
C HIS A 78 -12.14 -4.91 2.06
N PHE A 79 -12.84 -3.79 1.92
CA PHE A 79 -12.41 -2.52 2.47
C PHE A 79 -12.95 -2.40 3.90
N VAL A 80 -12.06 -2.24 4.85
CA VAL A 80 -12.39 -2.00 6.25
C VAL A 80 -12.19 -0.53 6.56
N SER A 81 -13.28 0.18 6.85
CA SER A 81 -13.21 1.59 7.23
C SER A 81 -12.69 1.76 8.65
N THR A 82 -11.71 2.65 8.83
CA THR A 82 -11.20 3.07 10.16
C THR A 82 -11.82 4.37 10.64
N THR A 83 -12.58 5.03 9.76
CA THR A 83 -13.32 6.27 9.98
C THR A 83 -14.77 6.10 9.53
N LYS A 84 -15.54 7.18 9.42
CA LYS A 84 -16.87 7.16 8.80
C LYS A 84 -16.84 7.23 7.26
N PHE A 85 -15.67 7.12 6.67
CA PHE A 85 -15.54 6.99 5.22
C PHE A 85 -16.14 5.68 4.75
N ALA A 86 -17.03 5.73 3.75
CA ALA A 86 -17.56 4.56 3.05
C ALA A 86 -17.04 4.58 1.61
N PRO A 87 -16.33 3.54 1.15
CA PRO A 87 -15.86 3.47 -0.22
C PRO A 87 -17.05 3.35 -1.16
N ARG A 88 -16.93 3.96 -2.34
CA ARG A 88 -17.89 3.77 -3.43
C ARG A 88 -17.48 2.53 -4.20
N VAL A 89 -18.23 1.46 -3.99
CA VAL A 89 -18.04 0.21 -4.73
C VAL A 89 -18.79 0.38 -6.06
N PRO A 90 -18.15 0.13 -7.21
CA PRO A 90 -18.86 0.07 -8.49
C PRO A 90 -19.93 -1.04 -8.45
N ASP A 91 -21.00 -0.86 -9.23
CA ASP A 91 -22.21 -1.67 -9.18
C ASP A 91 -22.01 -3.19 -9.21
N ASP A 92 -23.10 -3.95 -9.13
CA ASP A 92 -23.24 -5.40 -8.85
C ASP A 92 -22.31 -6.37 -9.61
N GLU A 93 -21.64 -5.95 -10.67
CA GLU A 93 -20.66 -6.76 -11.41
C GLU A 93 -19.44 -7.21 -10.61
N TRP A 94 -19.23 -6.67 -9.40
CA TRP A 94 -18.14 -7.06 -8.51
C TRP A 94 -18.45 -8.29 -7.66
N SER A 95 -19.71 -8.72 -7.64
CA SER A 95 -20.15 -9.84 -6.80
C SER A 95 -19.56 -11.18 -7.22
N ASP A 96 -19.24 -11.35 -8.51
CA ASP A 96 -18.84 -12.63 -9.10
C ASP A 96 -17.33 -12.78 -9.34
N LEU A 97 -16.54 -11.74 -9.07
CA LEU A 97 -15.11 -11.72 -9.34
C LEU A 97 -14.28 -11.83 -8.06
N ALA A 98 -13.33 -12.77 -8.05
CA ALA A 98 -12.43 -13.03 -6.92
C ALA A 98 -11.28 -12.01 -6.87
N TYR A 99 -11.59 -10.74 -6.62
CA TYR A 99 -10.58 -9.70 -6.52
C TYR A 99 -9.78 -9.78 -5.22
N ALA A 100 -8.47 -9.66 -5.32
CA ALA A 100 -7.57 -9.44 -4.19
C ALA A 100 -6.86 -8.09 -4.35
N ALA A 101 -6.65 -7.38 -3.25
CA ALA A 101 -5.84 -6.18 -3.26
C ALA A 101 -4.36 -6.54 -3.40
N TRP A 102 -3.69 -5.88 -4.35
CA TRP A 102 -2.26 -6.04 -4.62
C TRP A 102 -1.46 -4.87 -4.12
N ASP A 103 -2.01 -3.67 -4.25
CA ASP A 103 -1.35 -2.43 -3.87
C ASP A 103 -2.36 -1.30 -3.65
N CYS A 104 -1.94 -0.28 -2.91
CA CYS A 104 -2.72 0.95 -2.75
C CYS A 104 -1.78 2.13 -2.56
N ARG A 105 -1.82 3.09 -3.49
CA ARG A 105 -1.06 4.34 -3.41
C ARG A 105 -1.85 5.49 -4.00
N HIS A 106 -1.61 6.67 -3.44
CA HIS A 106 -2.19 7.92 -3.94
C HIS A 106 -3.72 7.89 -4.06
N GLY A 107 -4.38 7.11 -3.19
CA GLY A 107 -5.82 6.94 -3.20
C GLY A 107 -6.36 6.02 -4.30
N LEU A 108 -5.50 5.33 -5.04
CA LEU A 108 -5.85 4.31 -6.02
C LEU A 108 -5.53 2.92 -5.47
N VAL A 109 -6.43 1.98 -5.71
CA VAL A 109 -6.29 0.57 -5.30
C VAL A 109 -6.08 -0.28 -6.54
N LEU A 110 -5.03 -1.07 -6.56
CA LEU A 110 -4.79 -2.09 -7.57
C LEU A 110 -5.37 -3.42 -7.11
N LEU A 111 -6.33 -3.92 -7.86
CA LEU A 111 -6.99 -5.20 -7.63
C LEU A 111 -6.60 -6.19 -8.71
N GLY A 112 -6.40 -7.44 -8.34
CA GLY A 112 -6.16 -8.54 -9.26
C GLY A 112 -7.24 -9.60 -9.16
N ASP A 113 -7.79 -10.01 -10.30
CA ASP A 113 -8.77 -11.10 -10.39
C ASP A 113 -8.07 -12.45 -10.23
N ARG A 114 -8.29 -13.07 -9.09
CA ARG A 114 -7.71 -14.36 -8.73
C ARG A 114 -8.37 -15.55 -9.43
N SER A 115 -9.52 -15.39 -10.05
CA SER A 115 -10.19 -16.44 -10.81
C SER A 115 -9.47 -16.72 -12.14
N ARG A 116 -8.79 -15.71 -12.69
CA ARG A 116 -8.09 -15.79 -13.99
C ARG A 116 -6.63 -16.19 -13.86
N SER A 117 -6.11 -16.82 -14.90
CA SER A 117 -4.68 -17.08 -15.08
C SER A 117 -4.33 -16.84 -16.55
N PRO A 118 -3.54 -15.80 -16.86
CA PRO A 118 -2.94 -14.82 -15.98
C PRO A 118 -3.96 -13.95 -15.24
N VAL A 119 -3.51 -13.27 -14.17
CA VAL A 119 -4.36 -12.40 -13.34
C VAL A 119 -4.81 -11.19 -14.16
N GLY A 120 -6.11 -10.91 -14.22
CA GLY A 120 -6.63 -9.65 -14.74
C GLY A 120 -6.50 -8.55 -13.69
N PHE A 121 -6.17 -7.33 -14.09
CA PHE A 121 -5.99 -6.22 -13.15
C PHE A 121 -6.99 -5.10 -13.39
N VAL A 122 -7.41 -4.49 -12.28
CA VAL A 122 -8.29 -3.31 -12.25
C VAL A 122 -7.69 -2.30 -11.29
N VAL A 123 -7.67 -1.03 -11.69
CA VAL A 123 -7.41 0.09 -10.78
C VAL A 123 -8.75 0.67 -10.35
N TRP A 124 -8.93 0.86 -9.06
CA TRP A 124 -10.16 1.37 -8.45
C TRP A 124 -9.87 2.59 -7.57
N ASP A 125 -10.69 3.62 -7.70
CA ASP A 125 -10.70 4.77 -6.79
C ASP A 125 -11.88 4.65 -5.81
N PRO A 126 -11.66 4.28 -4.55
CA PRO A 126 -12.71 4.14 -3.53
C PRO A 126 -13.48 5.43 -3.23
N MET A 127 -12.90 6.60 -3.51
CA MET A 127 -13.54 7.89 -3.24
C MET A 127 -14.58 8.23 -4.30
N THR A 128 -14.28 7.97 -5.57
CA THR A 128 -15.15 8.30 -6.69
C THR A 128 -16.00 7.14 -7.19
N GLY A 129 -15.53 5.90 -6.94
CA GLY A 129 -16.11 4.67 -7.50
C GLY A 129 -15.62 4.37 -8.93
N CYS A 130 -14.77 5.23 -9.50
CA CYS A 130 -14.21 4.98 -10.83
C CYS A 130 -13.35 3.72 -10.85
N ARG A 131 -13.42 2.96 -11.94
CA ARG A 131 -12.59 1.78 -12.17
C ARG A 131 -12.03 1.79 -13.59
N TRP A 132 -10.85 1.21 -13.74
CA TRP A 132 -10.18 1.06 -15.02
C TRP A 132 -9.66 -0.36 -15.15
N GLU A 133 -10.18 -1.11 -16.11
CA GLU A 133 -9.64 -2.42 -16.47
C GLU A 133 -8.35 -2.25 -17.26
N LEU A 134 -7.34 -3.04 -16.93
CA LEU A 134 -6.04 -2.95 -17.58
C LEU A 134 -5.92 -4.03 -18.64
N ASP A 135 -5.81 -3.60 -19.89
CA ASP A 135 -5.48 -4.51 -21.00
C ASP A 135 -3.95 -4.73 -21.03
N VAL A 136 -3.51 -5.76 -20.32
CA VAL A 136 -2.09 -6.11 -20.20
C VAL A 136 -1.81 -7.41 -20.96
N PRO A 137 -0.88 -7.41 -21.91
CA PRO A 137 -0.51 -8.62 -22.65
C PRO A 137 -0.04 -9.74 -21.70
N THR A 138 -0.44 -10.97 -21.97
CA THR A 138 -0.21 -12.13 -21.09
C THR A 138 1.26 -12.37 -20.73
N GLY A 139 2.20 -12.01 -21.58
CA GLY A 139 3.64 -12.12 -21.34
C GLY A 139 4.20 -11.20 -20.27
N TYR A 140 3.44 -10.18 -19.83
CA TYR A 140 3.84 -9.23 -18.79
C TYR A 140 3.09 -9.45 -17.47
N MET A 141 2.06 -10.27 -17.50
CA MET A 141 1.22 -10.46 -16.33
C MET A 141 1.86 -11.37 -15.30
N PRO A 142 1.90 -10.95 -14.03
CA PRO A 142 2.24 -11.86 -12.96
C PRO A 142 1.20 -12.99 -12.88
N THR A 143 1.64 -14.19 -12.56
CA THR A 143 0.75 -15.27 -12.17
C THR A 143 0.45 -15.21 -10.69
N LYS A 144 -0.61 -15.85 -10.22
CA LYS A 144 -1.04 -15.86 -8.81
C LYS A 144 0.09 -16.09 -7.78
N GLN A 145 1.12 -16.82 -8.17
CA GLN A 145 2.21 -17.23 -7.30
C GLN A 145 3.57 -16.63 -7.68
N ARG A 146 3.65 -15.92 -8.82
CA ARG A 146 4.95 -15.54 -9.40
C ARG A 146 4.90 -14.14 -9.99
N GLY A 147 5.03 -13.16 -9.13
CA GLY A 147 5.12 -11.78 -9.54
C GLY A 147 4.52 -10.82 -8.53
N ALA A 148 4.61 -9.54 -8.84
CA ALA A 148 4.07 -8.44 -8.08
C ALA A 148 3.58 -7.35 -9.01
N ALA A 149 2.76 -6.45 -8.48
CA ALA A 149 2.34 -5.26 -9.21
C ALA A 149 2.18 -4.09 -8.24
N ALA A 150 2.42 -2.88 -8.73
CA ALA A 150 2.30 -1.64 -7.96
C ALA A 150 1.66 -0.53 -8.77
N VAL A 151 0.74 0.21 -8.16
CA VAL A 151 0.11 1.40 -8.75
C VAL A 151 0.85 2.66 -8.34
N LEU A 152 1.07 3.58 -9.28
CA LEU A 152 1.79 4.83 -9.07
C LEU A 152 1.05 5.99 -9.74
N CYS A 153 1.18 7.18 -9.17
CA CYS A 153 0.80 8.41 -9.84
C CYS A 153 1.69 8.64 -11.07
N ALA A 154 1.10 9.03 -12.21
CA ALA A 154 1.83 9.35 -13.43
C ALA A 154 1.99 10.85 -13.66
N VAL A 155 1.46 11.70 -12.80
CA VAL A 155 1.52 13.16 -12.93
C VAL A 155 2.95 13.64 -12.62
N ALA A 156 3.57 14.29 -13.58
CA ALA A 156 4.91 14.84 -13.41
C ALA A 156 4.92 15.96 -12.35
N GLY A 157 5.90 15.91 -11.45
CA GLY A 157 6.03 16.91 -10.37
C GLY A 157 4.93 16.88 -9.31
N CYS A 158 4.13 15.82 -9.26
CA CYS A 158 3.13 15.64 -8.20
C CYS A 158 3.83 15.43 -6.86
N ASP A 159 3.46 16.23 -5.85
CA ASP A 159 3.95 16.08 -4.48
C ASP A 159 3.30 14.92 -3.71
N HIS A 160 2.36 14.23 -4.35
CA HIS A 160 1.59 13.09 -3.87
C HIS A 160 0.73 13.34 -2.60
N ARG A 161 0.75 14.55 -2.04
CA ARG A 161 -0.08 14.90 -0.86
C ARG A 161 -1.55 15.03 -1.20
N ALA A 162 -1.83 15.44 -2.44
CA ALA A 162 -3.17 15.64 -2.93
C ALA A 162 -3.29 15.13 -4.38
N CYS A 163 -2.81 13.91 -4.63
CA CYS A 163 -2.96 13.29 -5.95
C CYS A 163 -4.40 13.30 -6.39
N HIS A 164 -4.62 13.75 -7.61
CA HIS A 164 -5.92 13.94 -8.18
C HIS A 164 -6.09 13.08 -9.42
N GLU A 165 -7.31 12.91 -9.71
CA GLU A 165 -7.89 12.61 -10.98
C GLU A 165 -6.92 12.19 -12.08
N GLY A 166 -6.72 10.92 -12.20
CA GLY A 166 -6.69 10.31 -13.46
C GLY A 166 -5.43 9.67 -13.92
N CYS A 167 -4.33 10.30 -14.06
CA CYS A 167 -3.19 9.65 -14.69
C CYS A 167 -2.42 8.77 -13.70
N PHE A 168 -2.46 7.47 -13.94
CA PHE A 168 -1.68 6.49 -13.19
C PHE A 168 -0.84 5.63 -14.14
N ARG A 169 0.10 4.96 -13.56
CA ARG A 169 0.88 3.87 -14.18
C ARG A 169 0.89 2.68 -13.24
N VAL A 170 1.01 1.48 -13.80
CA VAL A 170 1.13 0.25 -13.02
C VAL A 170 2.40 -0.45 -13.44
N VAL A 171 3.25 -0.74 -12.47
CA VAL A 171 4.45 -1.55 -12.68
C VAL A 171 4.10 -2.99 -12.42
N PHE A 172 4.39 -3.87 -13.37
CA PHE A 172 4.27 -5.31 -13.26
C PHE A 172 5.64 -5.95 -13.18
N ILE A 173 5.82 -6.81 -12.19
CA ILE A 173 7.01 -7.67 -12.10
C ILE A 173 6.54 -9.10 -12.36
N SER A 174 6.97 -9.67 -13.48
CA SER A 174 6.74 -11.09 -13.81
C SER A 174 7.97 -11.92 -13.45
N LEU A 175 7.74 -13.15 -13.01
CA LEU A 175 8.79 -14.12 -12.72
C LEU A 175 8.58 -15.36 -13.58
N ASP A 176 9.43 -15.55 -14.56
CA ASP A 176 9.42 -16.67 -15.48
C ASP A 176 10.36 -17.79 -14.99
N PRO A 177 9.86 -19.00 -14.69
CA PRO A 177 10.70 -20.10 -14.24
C PRO A 177 11.33 -20.80 -15.45
N LYS A 178 12.51 -20.38 -15.85
CA LYS A 178 13.29 -21.10 -16.85
C LYS A 178 14.31 -22.00 -16.18
N ASN A 179 14.20 -23.31 -16.41
CA ASN A 179 15.17 -24.33 -15.93
C ASN A 179 15.46 -24.29 -14.42
N GLY A 180 14.44 -23.97 -13.60
CA GLY A 180 14.59 -23.87 -12.14
C GLY A 180 15.06 -22.52 -11.64
N VAL A 181 15.62 -21.67 -12.50
CA VAL A 181 16.04 -20.30 -12.17
C VAL A 181 14.92 -19.32 -12.48
N GLY A 182 14.54 -18.49 -11.51
CA GLY A 182 13.58 -17.42 -11.70
C GLY A 182 14.18 -16.27 -12.50
N VAL A 183 13.53 -15.87 -13.58
CA VAL A 183 13.93 -14.68 -14.36
C VAL A 183 12.89 -13.59 -14.14
N ALA A 184 13.28 -12.54 -13.43
CA ALA A 184 12.42 -11.39 -13.19
C ALA A 184 12.48 -10.41 -14.36
N ARG A 185 11.32 -9.87 -14.75
CA ARG A 185 11.18 -8.78 -15.71
C ARG A 185 10.18 -7.77 -15.19
N ALA A 186 10.41 -6.50 -15.47
CA ALA A 186 9.47 -5.44 -15.18
C ALA A 186 8.88 -4.86 -16.47
N GLY A 187 7.63 -4.42 -16.43
CA GLY A 187 6.98 -3.65 -17.48
C GLY A 187 6.05 -2.62 -16.84
N ILE A 188 5.86 -1.50 -17.50
CA ILE A 188 5.03 -0.40 -17.02
C ILE A 188 3.81 -0.26 -17.94
N PHE A 189 2.61 -0.40 -17.38
CA PHE A 189 1.39 0.06 -18.03
C PHE A 189 1.23 1.56 -17.77
N SER A 190 0.95 2.32 -18.83
CA SER A 190 0.61 3.74 -18.75
C SER A 190 -0.86 3.93 -19.12
N MET A 191 -1.65 4.53 -18.23
CA MET A 191 -3.04 4.88 -18.53
C MET A 191 -3.14 5.83 -19.73
N GLU A 192 -2.23 6.80 -19.83
CA GLU A 192 -2.21 7.78 -20.93
C GLU A 192 -2.00 7.12 -22.29
N LYS A 193 -1.15 6.08 -22.34
CA LYS A 193 -0.84 5.36 -23.59
C LYS A 193 -1.77 4.18 -23.85
N GLY A 194 -2.51 3.73 -22.84
CA GLY A 194 -3.32 2.50 -22.90
C GLY A 194 -2.51 1.25 -23.21
N ALA A 195 -1.20 1.25 -22.92
CA ALA A 195 -0.28 0.19 -23.31
C ALA A 195 0.83 -0.05 -22.29
N VAL A 196 1.43 -1.25 -22.36
CA VAL A 196 2.59 -1.63 -21.57
C VAL A 196 3.89 -1.28 -22.31
N SER A 197 4.87 -0.75 -21.58
CA SER A 197 6.21 -0.50 -22.11
C SER A 197 6.92 -1.81 -22.49
N LYS A 198 7.97 -1.72 -23.32
CA LYS A 198 8.89 -2.84 -23.52
C LYS A 198 9.48 -3.28 -22.17
N PRO A 199 9.62 -4.60 -21.90
CA PRO A 199 10.19 -5.05 -20.64
C PRO A 199 11.62 -4.56 -20.46
N CYS A 200 11.97 -4.26 -19.21
CA CYS A 200 13.37 -3.99 -18.84
C CYS A 200 14.27 -5.22 -19.06
N SER A 201 15.57 -5.05 -18.95
CA SER A 201 16.52 -6.15 -18.96
C SER A 201 16.22 -7.19 -17.87
N PRO A 202 16.24 -8.49 -18.20
CA PRO A 202 15.91 -9.52 -17.25
C PRO A 202 16.96 -9.63 -16.14
N LEU A 203 16.48 -9.93 -14.92
CA LEU A 203 17.32 -10.22 -13.76
C LEU A 203 17.13 -11.66 -13.30
N HIS A 204 18.24 -12.39 -13.12
CA HIS A 204 18.19 -13.76 -12.61
C HIS A 204 18.13 -13.75 -11.07
N LEU A 205 17.17 -14.50 -10.53
CA LEU A 205 17.03 -14.70 -9.09
C LEU A 205 17.59 -16.07 -8.70
N ALA A 206 17.89 -16.23 -7.41
CA ALA A 206 18.32 -17.52 -6.86
C ALA A 206 17.27 -18.63 -7.11
N ASP A 207 17.73 -19.87 -7.17
CA ASP A 207 16.87 -21.05 -7.40
C ASP A 207 15.73 -21.13 -6.38
N GLY A 208 14.52 -21.33 -6.88
CA GLY A 208 13.32 -21.42 -6.09
C GLY A 208 12.90 -20.09 -5.42
N ALA A 209 13.50 -18.96 -5.79
CA ALA A 209 13.07 -17.65 -5.30
C ALA A 209 11.71 -17.25 -5.86
N THR A 210 10.90 -16.61 -5.04
CA THR A 210 9.61 -16.02 -5.42
C THR A 210 9.50 -14.60 -4.86
N ILE A 211 8.71 -13.78 -5.52
CA ILE A 211 8.37 -12.46 -4.99
C ILE A 211 7.24 -12.64 -3.98
N ASP A 212 7.39 -12.04 -2.80
CA ASP A 212 6.34 -12.05 -1.77
C ASP A 212 5.11 -11.27 -2.27
N GLN A 213 3.92 -11.74 -1.93
CA GLN A 213 2.67 -11.05 -2.21
C GLN A 213 2.35 -9.90 -1.21
N MET A 214 3.33 -9.53 -0.39
CA MET A 214 3.24 -8.28 0.37
C MET A 214 3.30 -7.09 -0.59
N PRO A 215 2.60 -5.99 -0.29
CA PRO A 215 2.71 -4.78 -1.09
C PRO A 215 4.17 -4.34 -1.25
N SER A 216 4.48 -3.79 -2.41
CA SER A 216 5.78 -3.15 -2.62
C SER A 216 5.90 -1.89 -1.77
N VAL A 217 7.12 -1.41 -1.60
CA VAL A 217 7.40 -0.16 -0.89
C VAL A 217 8.11 0.81 -1.84
N LEU A 218 7.58 2.02 -1.95
CA LEU A 218 8.18 3.09 -2.73
C LEU A 218 9.13 3.90 -1.84
N VAL A 219 10.40 3.89 -2.18
CA VAL A 219 11.43 4.72 -1.52
C VAL A 219 12.15 5.49 -2.59
N GLN A 220 12.12 6.82 -2.50
CA GLN A 220 12.61 7.70 -3.56
C GLN A 220 11.93 7.34 -4.90
N ASP A 221 12.70 7.14 -5.96
CA ASP A 221 12.20 6.76 -7.27
C ASP A 221 12.36 5.26 -7.54
N ALA A 222 12.22 4.40 -6.53
CA ALA A 222 12.35 2.97 -6.70
C ALA A 222 11.31 2.17 -5.90
N LEU A 223 10.74 1.16 -6.54
CA LEU A 223 9.90 0.15 -5.91
C LEU A 223 10.74 -0.99 -5.36
N HIS A 224 10.40 -1.42 -4.16
CA HIS A 224 11.09 -2.50 -3.45
C HIS A 224 10.12 -3.63 -3.16
N PHE A 225 10.50 -4.85 -3.52
CA PHE A 225 9.70 -6.06 -3.35
C PHE A 225 10.49 -7.10 -2.55
N MET A 226 9.87 -7.75 -1.61
CA MET A 226 10.51 -8.82 -0.84
C MET A 226 10.66 -10.08 -1.70
N VAL A 227 11.87 -10.63 -1.78
CA VAL A 227 12.15 -11.93 -2.41
C VAL A 227 12.29 -12.98 -1.31
N ARG A 228 11.58 -14.10 -1.45
CA ARG A 228 11.57 -15.20 -0.47
C ARG A 228 11.83 -16.55 -1.11
N ARG A 229 12.27 -17.49 -0.28
CA ARG A 229 12.23 -18.92 -0.60
C ARG A 229 10.98 -19.54 0.03
N PRO A 230 9.98 -19.99 -0.76
CA PRO A 230 8.68 -20.42 -0.24
C PRO A 230 8.78 -21.56 0.77
N GLN A 231 9.62 -22.57 0.50
CA GLN A 231 9.75 -23.75 1.34
C GLN A 231 10.29 -23.46 2.73
N ALA A 232 11.04 -22.38 2.90
CA ALA A 232 11.65 -21.98 4.15
C ALA A 232 11.06 -20.72 4.76
N TYR A 233 10.18 -20.00 4.04
CA TYR A 233 9.67 -18.67 4.40
C TYR A 233 10.78 -17.68 4.79
N VAL A 234 11.96 -17.84 4.21
CA VAL A 234 13.13 -17.01 4.47
C VAL A 234 13.16 -15.86 3.47
N ALA A 235 13.32 -14.65 3.97
CA ALA A 235 13.63 -13.50 3.13
C ALA A 235 15.06 -13.65 2.59
N LEU A 236 15.21 -13.65 1.26
CA LEU A 236 16.49 -13.83 0.57
C LEU A 236 17.14 -12.50 0.23
N ALA A 237 16.36 -11.59 -0.34
CA ALA A 237 16.80 -10.31 -0.86
C ALA A 237 15.61 -9.36 -1.02
N ILE A 238 15.90 -8.13 -1.38
CA ILE A 238 14.92 -7.16 -1.83
C ILE A 238 15.17 -6.92 -3.33
N LEU A 239 14.15 -7.14 -4.15
CA LEU A 239 14.17 -6.76 -5.54
C LEU A 239 13.83 -5.28 -5.66
N LYS A 240 14.78 -4.49 -6.14
CA LYS A 240 14.61 -3.07 -6.44
C LYS A 240 14.30 -2.89 -7.91
N TYR A 241 13.24 -2.15 -8.22
CA TYR A 241 12.96 -1.64 -9.55
C TYR A 241 13.11 -0.12 -9.55
N ASP A 242 14.11 0.38 -10.25
CA ASP A 242 14.42 1.80 -10.37
C ASP A 242 13.59 2.41 -11.51
N LEU A 243 12.75 3.37 -11.16
CA LEU A 243 11.79 3.99 -12.09
C LEU A 243 12.46 4.94 -13.08
N GLY A 244 13.62 5.51 -12.72
CA GLY A 244 14.35 6.45 -13.56
C GLY A 244 15.18 5.74 -14.62
N SER A 245 15.85 4.65 -14.25
CA SER A 245 16.70 3.88 -15.16
C SER A 245 16.01 2.66 -15.82
N ASP A 246 14.74 2.39 -15.45
CA ASP A 246 13.98 1.20 -15.91
C ASP A 246 14.80 -0.09 -15.74
N SER A 247 15.34 -0.31 -14.55
CA SER A 247 16.23 -1.43 -14.27
C SER A 247 15.92 -2.17 -12.98
N LEU A 248 16.17 -3.48 -13.00
CA LEU A 248 16.04 -4.35 -11.84
C LEU A 248 17.41 -4.61 -11.20
N SER A 249 17.46 -4.63 -9.88
CA SER A 249 18.63 -5.01 -9.09
C SER A 249 18.23 -5.72 -7.81
N LEU A 250 19.17 -6.37 -7.15
CA LEU A 250 18.98 -7.00 -5.84
C LEU A 250 19.71 -6.22 -4.75
N ILE A 251 19.07 -6.11 -3.61
CA ILE A 251 19.64 -5.59 -2.37
C ILE A 251 19.68 -6.75 -1.39
N ASP A 252 20.87 -7.03 -0.86
CA ASP A 252 21.05 -8.07 0.14
C ASP A 252 20.36 -7.70 1.46
N MET A 253 19.87 -8.71 2.17
CA MET A 253 19.29 -8.53 3.50
C MET A 253 20.38 -8.21 4.53
N PRO A 254 20.05 -7.42 5.58
CA PRO A 254 21.01 -7.19 6.66
C PRO A 254 21.40 -8.51 7.35
N SER A 255 22.64 -8.61 7.76
CA SER A 255 23.14 -9.75 8.54
C SER A 255 22.29 -9.94 9.81
N GLY A 256 21.81 -11.15 10.02
CA GLY A 256 20.90 -11.48 11.14
C GLY A 256 19.42 -11.58 10.79
N VAL A 257 18.97 -11.03 9.64
CA VAL A 257 17.59 -11.21 9.16
C VAL A 257 17.46 -12.50 8.35
N SER A 258 18.47 -12.86 7.57
CA SER A 258 18.41 -13.97 6.61
C SER A 258 18.27 -15.37 7.25
N ALA A 259 18.65 -15.54 8.51
CA ALA A 259 18.58 -16.82 9.20
C ALA A 259 17.26 -17.08 9.94
N THR A 260 16.31 -16.16 9.86
CA THR A 260 15.12 -16.22 10.71
C THR A 260 13.88 -16.57 9.91
N ILE A 261 13.33 -17.75 10.19
CA ILE A 261 11.93 -18.07 9.88
C ILE A 261 11.09 -17.16 10.77
N GLY A 262 10.86 -15.95 10.36
CA GLY A 262 10.13 -14.97 11.12
C GLY A 262 9.26 -14.11 10.21
N SER A 263 8.49 -13.28 10.82
CA SER A 263 7.74 -12.26 10.14
C SER A 263 8.69 -11.09 9.83
N THR A 264 8.82 -10.74 8.56
CA THR A 264 9.68 -9.64 8.09
C THR A 264 8.92 -8.83 7.05
N ILE A 265 8.97 -7.52 7.15
CA ILE A 265 8.43 -6.58 6.15
C ILE A 265 9.49 -5.56 5.77
N ILE A 266 9.41 -5.06 4.54
CA ILE A 266 10.09 -3.83 4.12
C ILE A 266 9.20 -2.64 4.40
N MET A 267 9.78 -1.46 4.61
CA MET A 267 9.04 -0.23 4.88
C MET A 267 9.80 1.00 4.36
N ALA A 268 9.07 2.04 3.96
CA ALA A 268 9.62 3.37 3.76
C ALA A 268 9.57 4.09 5.11
N MET A 269 10.71 4.42 5.66
CA MET A 269 10.79 5.08 6.95
C MET A 269 10.48 6.58 6.85
N GLN A 270 10.17 7.20 7.99
CA GLN A 270 9.85 8.63 8.06
C GLN A 270 11.00 9.52 7.55
N ASP A 271 12.25 9.07 7.69
CA ASP A 271 13.43 9.77 7.19
C ASP A 271 13.68 9.57 5.67
N GLY A 272 12.79 8.89 4.97
CA GLY A 272 12.89 8.59 3.54
C GLY A 272 13.84 7.43 3.21
N SER A 273 14.40 6.75 4.21
CA SER A 273 15.26 5.58 3.98
C SER A 273 14.46 4.29 3.80
N LEU A 274 15.08 3.30 3.12
CA LEU A 274 14.56 1.94 3.06
C LEU A 274 14.79 1.26 4.40
N GLY A 275 13.72 0.74 5.00
CA GLY A 275 13.75 0.04 6.27
C GLY A 275 13.34 -1.42 6.17
N ILE A 276 13.73 -2.19 7.17
CA ILE A 276 13.27 -3.54 7.42
C ILE A 276 12.82 -3.63 8.88
N ALA A 277 11.62 -4.16 9.07
CA ALA A 277 11.15 -4.61 10.38
C ALA A 277 11.08 -6.13 10.36
N GLY A 278 11.72 -6.78 11.32
CA GLY A 278 11.78 -8.24 11.37
C GLY A 278 11.82 -8.77 12.79
N MET A 279 11.23 -9.94 12.98
CA MET A 279 11.24 -10.66 14.27
C MET A 279 12.15 -11.88 14.15
N ALA A 280 13.14 -11.96 15.02
CA ALA A 280 14.02 -13.11 15.09
C ALA A 280 13.26 -14.37 15.53
N ASN A 281 13.70 -15.53 15.02
CA ASN A 281 13.05 -16.81 15.34
C ASN A 281 13.24 -17.22 16.82
N THR A 282 14.35 -16.78 17.42
CA THR A 282 14.73 -17.06 18.79
C THR A 282 13.99 -16.18 19.79
N ASP A 283 13.75 -14.91 19.42
CA ASP A 283 13.14 -13.90 20.29
C ASP A 283 11.72 -13.59 19.79
N LYS A 284 10.78 -14.37 20.27
CA LYS A 284 9.39 -14.42 19.77
C LYS A 284 8.65 -13.08 19.76
N PHE A 285 9.15 -12.09 20.50
CA PHE A 285 8.46 -10.82 20.73
C PHE A 285 9.36 -9.60 20.50
N ILE A 286 10.63 -9.82 20.17
CA ILE A 286 11.55 -8.72 19.88
C ILE A 286 11.48 -8.38 18.41
N LEU A 287 11.05 -7.16 18.14
CA LEU A 287 11.04 -6.54 16.81
C LEU A 287 12.37 -5.81 16.62
N HIS A 288 13.11 -6.19 15.61
CA HIS A 288 14.33 -5.51 15.19
C HIS A 288 14.05 -4.59 14.01
N LEU A 289 14.64 -3.41 14.03
CA LEU A 289 14.54 -2.41 12.97
C LEU A 289 15.90 -2.13 12.38
N TRP A 290 15.99 -2.18 11.06
CA TRP A 290 17.16 -1.78 10.27
C TRP A 290 16.78 -0.69 9.29
N SER A 291 17.72 0.19 8.98
CA SER A 291 17.59 1.11 7.86
C SER A 291 18.81 1.06 6.98
N LYS A 292 18.62 1.26 5.68
CA LYS A 292 19.68 1.36 4.72
C LYS A 292 20.09 2.82 4.60
N GLN A 293 21.35 3.10 4.87
CA GLN A 293 21.88 4.46 4.92
C GLN A 293 23.21 4.56 4.18
N MET A 294 23.47 5.76 3.66
CA MET A 294 24.79 6.09 3.09
C MET A 294 25.82 6.19 4.23
N GLY A 295 26.86 5.37 4.17
CA GLY A 295 27.99 5.47 5.07
C GLY A 295 28.87 6.67 4.77
N SER A 296 29.79 6.98 5.66
CA SER A 296 30.79 8.05 5.48
C SER A 296 31.75 7.80 4.31
N ASP A 297 31.84 6.56 3.87
CA ASP A 297 32.62 6.10 2.69
C ASP A 297 31.85 6.18 1.37
N GLY A 298 30.62 6.70 1.39
CA GLY A 298 29.74 6.77 0.24
C GLY A 298 29.10 5.43 -0.17
N VAL A 299 29.24 4.39 0.65
CA VAL A 299 28.61 3.08 0.41
C VAL A 299 27.34 2.94 1.24
N GLU A 300 26.27 2.49 0.60
CA GLU A 300 25.03 2.19 1.31
C GLU A 300 25.16 0.90 2.15
N ALA A 301 24.89 0.99 3.44
CA ALA A 301 24.96 -0.13 4.36
C ALA A 301 23.70 -0.22 5.24
N TRP A 302 23.39 -1.43 5.70
CA TRP A 302 22.37 -1.66 6.70
C TRP A 302 22.86 -1.31 8.09
N THR A 303 22.10 -0.48 8.78
CA THR A 303 22.34 -0.11 10.18
C THR A 303 21.19 -0.62 11.05
N HIS A 304 21.52 -1.37 12.09
CA HIS A 304 20.53 -1.75 13.11
C HIS A 304 20.15 -0.52 13.93
N ARG A 305 18.90 -0.12 13.88
CA ARG A 305 18.41 1.10 14.56
C ARG A 305 18.03 0.84 16.01
N ARG A 306 17.22 -0.19 16.24
CA ARG A 306 16.71 -0.53 17.57
C ARG A 306 16.08 -1.91 17.61
N ALA A 307 15.94 -2.43 18.81
CA ALA A 307 15.11 -3.57 19.15
C ALA A 307 13.97 -3.13 20.08
N VAL A 308 12.76 -3.65 19.85
CA VAL A 308 11.55 -3.30 20.59
C VAL A 308 10.89 -4.58 21.11
N ASP A 309 10.73 -4.69 22.43
CA ASP A 309 9.96 -5.79 23.01
C ASP A 309 8.47 -5.52 22.92
N LEU A 310 7.81 -6.16 21.95
CA LEU A 310 6.37 -5.99 21.71
C LEU A 310 5.52 -6.51 22.87
N LYS A 311 6.04 -7.49 23.65
CA LYS A 311 5.33 -8.03 24.80
C LYS A 311 5.19 -7.02 25.93
N ALA A 312 6.08 -6.03 26.00
CA ALA A 312 6.05 -5.03 27.05
C ALA A 312 4.83 -4.11 26.99
N PHE A 313 4.20 -3.98 25.83
CA PHE A 313 3.07 -3.04 25.65
C PHE A 313 1.90 -3.61 24.84
N LEU A 314 2.10 -4.61 23.98
CA LEU A 314 0.99 -5.22 23.25
C LEU A 314 0.25 -6.26 24.08
N PRO A 315 -1.08 -6.32 23.98
CA PRO A 315 -1.85 -7.37 24.61
C PRO A 315 -1.63 -8.71 23.87
N ILE A 316 -0.93 -9.64 24.54
CA ILE A 316 -0.62 -10.98 24.05
C ILE A 316 -1.00 -11.96 25.14
N GLN A 317 -1.92 -12.88 24.87
CA GLN A 317 -2.36 -13.90 25.82
C GLN A 317 -1.51 -15.17 25.72
N ASN A 318 -1.27 -15.65 24.51
CA ASN A 318 -0.58 -16.90 24.28
C ASN A 318 0.91 -16.69 23.98
N THR A 319 1.75 -16.73 25.02
CA THR A 319 3.20 -16.58 24.86
C THR A 319 3.91 -17.85 24.38
N LYS A 320 3.22 -19.01 24.33
CA LYS A 320 3.82 -20.28 23.92
C LYS A 320 3.86 -20.50 22.40
N LYS A 321 2.96 -19.87 21.64
CA LYS A 321 2.87 -19.99 20.18
C LYS A 321 3.48 -18.75 19.52
N ARG A 322 3.97 -18.92 18.29
CA ARG A 322 4.29 -17.79 17.39
C ARG A 322 2.99 -17.15 16.95
N VAL A 323 2.58 -16.13 17.66
CA VAL A 323 1.28 -15.50 17.46
C VAL A 323 1.42 -14.18 16.74
N ILE A 324 2.60 -13.55 16.81
CA ILE A 324 2.83 -12.23 16.21
C ILE A 324 3.31 -12.38 14.77
N ARG A 325 2.67 -11.61 13.89
CA ARG A 325 3.10 -11.44 12.50
C ARG A 325 3.02 -9.99 12.10
N LEU A 326 4.04 -9.53 11.38
CA LEU A 326 4.04 -8.24 10.69
C LEU A 326 3.25 -8.41 9.39
N ILE A 327 2.29 -7.55 9.15
CA ILE A 327 1.36 -7.67 7.99
C ILE A 327 1.33 -6.43 7.11
N GLY A 328 2.11 -5.40 7.41
CA GLY A 328 2.20 -4.19 6.59
C GLY A 328 2.79 -3.01 7.34
N SER A 329 2.96 -1.92 6.63
CA SER A 329 3.40 -0.63 7.15
C SER A 329 2.72 0.52 6.39
N VAL A 330 2.80 1.73 6.93
CA VAL A 330 2.41 2.96 6.23
C VAL A 330 3.65 3.60 5.64
N GLU A 331 3.68 3.81 4.32
CA GLU A 331 4.82 4.44 3.63
C GLU A 331 5.12 5.84 4.17
N GLY A 332 6.40 6.15 4.34
CA GLY A 332 6.86 7.45 4.83
C GLY A 332 6.54 7.71 6.30
N SER A 333 6.24 6.66 7.06
CA SER A 333 5.96 6.76 8.49
C SER A 333 6.62 5.63 9.28
N ASP A 334 6.63 5.78 10.61
CA ASP A 334 7.07 4.74 11.53
C ASP A 334 5.89 3.87 12.04
N ILE A 335 4.86 3.69 11.21
CA ILE A 335 3.67 2.90 11.54
C ILE A 335 3.76 1.52 10.89
N ILE A 336 3.56 0.47 11.69
CA ILE A 336 3.46 -0.91 11.25
C ILE A 336 2.14 -1.54 11.69
N PHE A 337 1.74 -2.59 10.99
CA PHE A 337 0.58 -3.41 11.34
C PHE A 337 1.01 -4.79 11.79
N VAL A 338 0.45 -5.23 12.92
CA VAL A 338 0.84 -6.46 13.59
C VAL A 338 -0.40 -7.27 13.95
N THR A 339 -0.36 -8.58 13.70
CA THR A 339 -1.37 -9.49 14.25
C THR A 339 -0.87 -10.14 15.53
N THR A 340 -1.77 -10.32 16.49
CA THR A 340 -1.55 -11.14 17.71
C THR A 340 -2.65 -12.20 17.81
N ASP A 341 -2.67 -12.95 18.89
CA ASP A 341 -3.78 -13.87 19.22
C ASP A 341 -5.08 -13.13 19.59
N LEU A 342 -5.02 -11.85 19.91
CA LEU A 342 -6.15 -11.04 20.33
C LEU A 342 -6.68 -10.07 19.28
N GLY A 343 -5.95 -9.86 18.17
CA GLY A 343 -6.41 -8.96 17.12
C GLY A 343 -5.30 -8.42 16.22
N ILE A 344 -5.68 -7.41 15.45
CA ILE A 344 -4.82 -6.64 14.56
C ILE A 344 -4.60 -5.28 15.17
N TYR A 345 -3.35 -4.85 15.20
CA TYR A 345 -2.91 -3.63 15.85
C TYR A 345 -2.07 -2.78 14.90
N GLU A 346 -2.34 -1.50 14.92
CA GLU A 346 -1.48 -0.45 14.40
C GLU A 346 -0.53 -0.03 15.52
N ILE A 347 0.75 0.09 15.21
CA ILE A 347 1.79 0.48 16.17
C ILE A 347 2.60 1.61 15.57
N ASN A 348 2.72 2.71 16.29
CA ASN A 348 3.71 3.74 16.00
C ASN A 348 5.04 3.35 16.66
N LEU A 349 6.03 3.02 15.85
CA LEU A 349 7.34 2.58 16.35
C LEU A 349 8.11 3.67 17.09
N LYS A 350 7.80 4.94 16.89
CA LYS A 350 8.47 6.06 17.55
C LYS A 350 7.93 6.30 18.96
N SER A 351 6.60 6.44 19.08
CA SER A 351 5.93 6.68 20.37
C SER A 351 5.64 5.40 21.15
N LEU A 352 5.64 4.24 20.51
CA LEU A 352 5.19 2.92 21.01
C LEU A 352 3.69 2.92 21.37
N GLU A 353 2.95 3.91 20.92
CA GLU A 353 1.49 3.90 21.00
C GLU A 353 0.91 2.89 20.01
N TRP A 354 -0.17 2.26 20.41
CA TRP A 354 -0.87 1.31 19.58
C TRP A 354 -2.37 1.49 19.61
N LYS A 355 -3.00 1.09 18.53
CA LYS A 355 -4.45 1.10 18.37
C LYS A 355 -4.90 -0.25 17.85
N LYS A 356 -5.94 -0.83 18.48
CA LYS A 356 -6.57 -2.04 17.96
C LYS A 356 -7.47 -1.68 16.79
N LEU A 357 -7.22 -2.28 15.63
CA LEU A 357 -8.01 -2.07 14.42
C LEU A 357 -9.17 -3.07 14.32
N LEU A 358 -8.87 -4.36 14.49
CA LEU A 358 -9.84 -5.44 14.37
C LEU A 358 -9.66 -6.51 15.43
N LYS A 359 -10.67 -7.38 15.58
CA LYS A 359 -10.54 -8.69 16.22
C LYS A 359 -9.56 -9.55 15.41
N ARG A 360 -9.15 -10.70 15.97
CA ARG A 360 -8.23 -11.61 15.29
C ARG A 360 -8.83 -12.10 13.97
N GLU A 361 -8.11 -11.87 12.88
CA GLU A 361 -8.36 -12.43 11.56
C GLU A 361 -7.07 -12.91 10.91
N ARG A 362 -7.18 -13.79 9.90
CA ARG A 362 -6.03 -14.39 9.24
C ARG A 362 -5.75 -13.65 7.93
N PHE A 363 -5.18 -12.44 8.01
CA PHE A 363 -4.69 -11.74 6.83
C PHE A 363 -3.23 -12.11 6.55
N ARG A 364 -2.85 -12.10 5.28
CA ARG A 364 -1.47 -12.15 4.86
C ARG A 364 -0.84 -10.76 4.93
N ALA A 365 -1.50 -9.78 4.33
CA ALA A 365 -1.07 -8.40 4.30
C ALA A 365 -2.23 -7.46 4.56
N LEU A 366 -1.94 -6.32 5.17
CA LEU A 366 -2.80 -5.18 5.34
C LEU A 366 -2.25 -4.04 4.48
N ILE A 367 -3.11 -3.46 3.65
CA ILE A 367 -2.79 -2.43 2.68
C ILE A 367 -3.56 -1.17 3.08
N PRO A 368 -2.91 -0.16 3.67
CA PRO A 368 -3.59 1.03 4.15
C PRO A 368 -4.09 1.89 2.99
N TYR A 369 -5.30 2.41 3.11
CA TYR A 369 -5.86 3.41 2.22
C TYR A 369 -5.68 4.79 2.84
N MET A 370 -4.67 5.50 2.36
CA MET A 370 -4.25 6.81 2.84
C MET A 370 -4.70 7.89 1.86
N ARG A 371 -5.64 8.77 2.27
CA ARG A 371 -6.09 9.87 1.42
C ARG A 371 -6.74 10.98 2.23
N PHE A 372 -6.55 12.24 1.83
CA PHE A 372 -7.42 13.32 2.27
C PHE A 372 -8.78 13.17 1.60
N PHE A 373 -9.85 13.31 2.40
CA PHE A 373 -11.21 13.33 1.84
C PHE A 373 -11.37 14.58 0.98
N ASN A 374 -11.85 14.40 -0.24
CA ASN A 374 -12.15 15.46 -1.17
C ASN A 374 -13.63 15.38 -1.59
N PRO A 375 -14.47 16.31 -1.17
CA PRO A 375 -15.83 16.41 -1.68
C PRO A 375 -15.77 16.85 -3.15
N GLN A 376 -16.23 15.99 -4.04
CA GLN A 376 -16.32 16.29 -5.48
C GLN A 376 -17.75 16.67 -5.85
N GLU A 377 -17.90 17.62 -6.76
CA GLU A 377 -19.15 17.80 -7.48
C GLU A 377 -19.52 16.48 -8.18
N ARG A 378 -20.78 16.10 -8.10
CA ARG A 378 -21.28 14.98 -8.91
C ARG A 378 -21.11 15.38 -10.38
N VAL A 379 -20.13 14.79 -11.04
CA VAL A 379 -20.08 14.83 -12.51
C VAL A 379 -21.35 14.12 -12.95
N SER A 380 -22.26 14.86 -13.56
CA SER A 380 -23.42 14.28 -14.21
C SER A 380 -22.92 13.36 -15.31
N THR A 381 -23.31 12.11 -15.29
CA THR A 381 -22.92 11.05 -16.23
C THR A 381 -23.44 11.28 -17.68
N SER A 382 -23.77 12.52 -18.06
CA SER A 382 -24.26 12.87 -19.38
C SER A 382 -23.17 13.18 -20.41
N ASP A 383 -21.89 13.32 -20.02
CA ASP A 383 -20.84 13.75 -20.96
C ASP A 383 -19.80 12.65 -21.31
N ALA A 384 -20.04 11.40 -20.92
CA ALA A 384 -19.16 10.27 -21.23
C ALA A 384 -19.61 9.42 -22.44
N ALA A 385 -20.53 9.96 -23.26
CA ALA A 385 -21.01 9.33 -24.51
C ALA A 385 -20.93 10.32 -25.67
N GLN A 386 -19.72 10.67 -26.11
CA GLN A 386 -19.44 11.16 -27.47
C GLN A 386 -18.08 10.66 -27.93
#